data_300cf786057b78b1b3d19c3b77ebc272
#
_entry.id   300cf786057b78b1b3d19c3b77ebc272
#
_cell.length_a   1.000
_cell.length_b   1.000
_cell.length_c   1.000
_cell.angle_alpha   90.00
_cell.angle_beta   90.00
_cell.angle_gamma   90.00
#
_symmetry.space_group_name_H-M   'P 1'
#
loop_
_entity.id
_entity.type
_entity.pdbx_description
1 polymer ?
#
loop_
_entity_poly.entity_id
_entity_poly.type
_entity_poly.pdbx_seq_one_letter_code
_entity_poly.pdbx_strand_id
1 'polypeptide(L)'
;MPTRVQDVMTIEVVIAHPTTPVKQAADLLAGHGLSALPVTDGQGRVLGVVSKGDLLRGPQRPVGGPVGTTAGEAMTSPAVTVSPHATLTEAARRMQARGVKRLLVVADSGRLIGIVSRADLLRPLVRPDEHISRDVEEMLERKLLVDPARVKVRVRGGIVTLTGQVERRSLRPILVHLVDSIEGVVRVENWLTFELDDTGVQPSRSNRQQI
;
A
#
# COMPACT_ATOMS: atom_id res chain seq x y z
N MET A 1 4.58 -0.48 -12.69
CA MET A 1 5.32 -1.61 -12.05
C MET A 1 4.58 -1.98 -10.77
N PRO A 2 4.49 -3.25 -10.36
CA PRO A 2 3.80 -3.59 -9.12
C PRO A 2 4.54 -3.00 -7.92
N THR A 3 3.79 -2.43 -6.98
CA THR A 3 4.29 -1.87 -5.71
C THR A 3 4.98 -2.97 -4.90
N ARG A 4 6.17 -2.70 -4.39
CA ARG A 4 6.99 -3.63 -3.61
C ARG A 4 6.99 -3.26 -2.14
N VAL A 5 7.44 -4.16 -1.29
CA VAL A 5 7.54 -3.95 0.16
C VAL A 5 8.38 -2.71 0.50
N GLN A 6 9.49 -2.49 -0.22
CA GLN A 6 10.35 -1.32 -0.01
C GLN A 6 9.64 0.03 -0.24
N ASP A 7 8.58 0.06 -1.06
CA ASP A 7 7.86 1.29 -1.42
C ASP A 7 6.90 1.73 -0.30
N VAL A 8 6.56 0.82 0.62
CA VAL A 8 5.58 1.04 1.69
C VAL A 8 6.11 0.81 3.10
N MET A 9 7.32 0.22 3.25
CA MET A 9 7.90 -0.10 4.55
C MET A 9 8.30 1.16 5.33
N THR A 10 8.34 1.06 6.65
CA THR A 10 8.95 2.05 7.54
C THR A 10 10.44 1.74 7.67
N ILE A 11 11.31 2.70 7.36
CA ILE A 11 12.78 2.54 7.37
C ILE A 11 13.36 2.84 8.75
N GLU A 12 12.82 3.88 9.44
CA GLU A 12 13.25 4.22 10.79
C GLU A 12 12.61 3.26 11.79
N VAL A 13 13.34 2.20 12.14
CA VAL A 13 12.84 1.14 13.01
C VAL A 13 13.51 1.24 14.39
N VAL A 14 12.70 1.37 15.43
CA VAL A 14 13.17 1.27 16.82
C VAL A 14 13.48 -0.21 17.08
N ILE A 15 14.72 -0.49 17.52
CA ILE A 15 15.22 -1.85 17.76
C ILE A 15 15.56 -2.06 19.24
N ALA A 16 15.64 -3.31 19.65
CA ALA A 16 16.25 -3.73 20.92
C ALA A 16 17.49 -4.59 20.66
N HIS A 17 18.41 -4.59 21.59
CA HIS A 17 19.54 -5.50 21.62
C HIS A 17 19.18 -6.75 22.44
N PRO A 18 19.81 -7.93 22.22
CA PRO A 18 19.53 -9.11 23.02
C PRO A 18 19.69 -8.89 24.53
N THR A 19 20.65 -8.02 24.91
CA THR A 19 20.91 -7.65 26.31
C THR A 19 20.03 -6.52 26.85
N THR A 20 19.14 -5.94 26.03
CA THR A 20 18.23 -4.87 26.47
C THR A 20 17.33 -5.41 27.60
N PRO A 21 17.30 -4.76 28.78
CA PRO A 21 16.40 -5.17 29.85
C PRO A 21 14.93 -5.14 29.41
N VAL A 22 14.13 -6.12 29.86
CA VAL A 22 12.68 -6.20 29.55
C VAL A 22 11.95 -4.90 29.89
N LYS A 23 12.29 -4.25 31.02
CA LYS A 23 11.72 -2.96 31.40
C LYS A 23 12.00 -1.89 30.34
N GLN A 24 13.24 -1.77 29.88
CA GLN A 24 13.60 -0.81 28.83
C GLN A 24 12.90 -1.12 27.50
N ALA A 25 12.78 -2.40 27.13
CA ALA A 25 12.00 -2.81 25.96
C ALA A 25 10.52 -2.41 26.08
N ALA A 26 9.93 -2.54 27.29
CA ALA A 26 8.57 -2.11 27.57
C ALA A 26 8.41 -0.58 27.45
N ASP A 27 9.37 0.19 27.98
CA ASP A 27 9.39 1.65 27.88
C ASP A 27 9.51 2.12 26.43
N LEU A 28 10.35 1.46 25.60
CA LEU A 28 10.46 1.73 24.16
C LEU A 28 9.13 1.44 23.45
N LEU A 29 8.48 0.30 23.75
CA LEU A 29 7.17 -0.04 23.17
C LEU A 29 6.08 0.96 23.54
N ALA A 30 6.09 1.44 24.79
CA ALA A 30 5.09 2.40 25.27
C ALA A 30 5.34 3.80 24.72
N GLY A 31 6.58 4.29 24.82
CA GLY A 31 6.96 5.65 24.43
C GLY A 31 6.79 5.91 22.93
N HIS A 32 7.00 4.91 22.09
CA HIS A 32 6.81 5.03 20.64
C HIS A 32 5.46 4.48 20.14
N GLY A 33 4.55 4.08 21.01
CA GLY A 33 3.26 3.50 20.61
C GLY A 33 3.38 2.18 19.82
N LEU A 34 4.49 1.47 19.94
CA LEU A 34 4.79 0.27 19.19
C LEU A 34 4.16 -0.98 19.85
N SER A 35 3.89 -2.00 19.06
CA SER A 35 3.38 -3.28 19.58
C SER A 35 4.43 -4.39 19.57
N ALA A 36 5.56 -4.18 18.91
CA ALA A 36 6.71 -5.09 18.90
C ALA A 36 7.97 -4.34 18.48
N LEU A 37 9.15 -4.84 18.94
CA LEU A 37 10.48 -4.37 18.57
C LEU A 37 11.26 -5.52 17.93
N PRO A 38 11.94 -5.29 16.81
CA PRO A 38 12.98 -6.19 16.33
C PRO A 38 14.13 -6.29 17.33
N VAL A 39 14.65 -7.48 17.51
CA VAL A 39 15.89 -7.73 18.27
C VAL A 39 16.99 -8.03 17.27
N THR A 40 18.05 -7.23 17.29
CA THR A 40 19.17 -7.35 16.35
C THR A 40 20.50 -7.52 17.08
N ASP A 41 21.46 -8.17 16.42
CA ASP A 41 22.85 -8.23 16.91
C ASP A 41 23.60 -6.89 16.67
N GLY A 42 24.86 -6.83 17.11
CA GLY A 42 25.72 -5.66 16.93
C GLY A 42 26.07 -5.32 15.47
N GLN A 43 25.72 -6.20 14.52
CA GLN A 43 25.88 -6.00 13.08
C GLN A 43 24.54 -5.62 12.40
N GLY A 44 23.46 -5.47 13.17
CA GLY A 44 22.12 -5.16 12.69
C GLY A 44 21.37 -6.34 12.05
N ARG A 45 21.87 -7.60 12.23
CA ARG A 45 21.17 -8.79 11.74
C ARG A 45 20.02 -9.14 12.69
N VAL A 46 18.89 -9.54 12.11
CA VAL A 46 17.69 -9.88 12.86
C VAL A 46 17.88 -11.21 13.59
N LEU A 47 17.67 -11.20 14.91
CA LEU A 47 17.66 -12.38 15.77
C LEU A 47 16.25 -12.84 16.11
N GLY A 48 15.33 -11.88 16.37
CA GLY A 48 13.97 -12.17 16.78
C GLY A 48 13.10 -10.92 16.85
N VAL A 49 11.95 -11.06 17.48
CA VAL A 49 11.00 -9.97 17.77
C VAL A 49 10.50 -10.10 19.19
N VAL A 50 10.49 -9.00 19.95
CA VAL A 50 9.83 -8.92 21.24
C VAL A 50 8.56 -8.06 21.13
N SER A 51 7.40 -8.59 21.50
CA SER A 51 6.12 -7.91 21.46
C SER A 51 5.59 -7.62 22.88
N LYS A 52 4.58 -6.70 22.96
CA LYS A 52 3.86 -6.50 24.23
C LYS A 52 3.31 -7.80 24.81
N GLY A 53 2.86 -8.73 23.95
CA GLY A 53 2.37 -10.03 24.38
C GLY A 53 3.45 -10.94 24.95
N ASP A 54 4.68 -10.85 24.43
CA ASP A 54 5.80 -11.64 24.92
C ASP A 54 6.24 -11.13 26.31
N LEU A 55 6.25 -9.80 26.50
CA LEU A 55 6.56 -9.20 27.80
C LEU A 55 5.51 -9.50 28.86
N LEU A 56 4.23 -9.60 28.48
CA LEU A 56 3.12 -9.91 29.40
C LEU A 56 3.07 -11.40 29.80
N ARG A 57 3.48 -12.30 28.90
CA ARG A 57 3.46 -13.73 29.14
C ARG A 57 4.64 -14.20 29.99
N GLY A 58 5.66 -13.35 30.12
CA GLY A 58 6.92 -13.77 30.70
C GLY A 58 7.66 -14.77 29.79
N PRO A 59 8.87 -15.20 30.14
CA PRO A 59 9.58 -16.21 29.37
C PRO A 59 8.82 -17.54 29.41
N GLN A 60 8.65 -18.16 28.26
CA GLN A 60 8.12 -19.53 28.16
C GLN A 60 9.21 -20.50 28.63
N ARG A 61 9.36 -20.60 29.94
CA ARG A 61 10.25 -21.59 30.59
C ARG A 61 9.44 -22.50 31.53
N PRO A 62 9.95 -23.71 31.77
CA PRO A 62 9.36 -24.60 32.79
C PRO A 62 9.29 -23.89 34.15
N VAL A 63 8.22 -24.17 34.89
CA VAL A 63 7.94 -23.64 36.23
C VAL A 63 9.21 -23.72 37.11
N GLY A 64 9.69 -22.52 37.57
CA GLY A 64 10.80 -22.45 38.54
C GLY A 64 12.11 -21.79 38.10
N GLY A 65 12.22 -21.30 36.85
CA GLY A 65 13.38 -20.52 36.39
C GLY A 65 13.23 -19.00 36.67
N PRO A 66 14.37 -18.23 36.77
CA PRO A 66 14.30 -16.79 36.89
C PRO A 66 13.55 -16.19 35.69
N VAL A 67 12.73 -15.18 35.93
CA VAL A 67 12.02 -14.41 34.89
C VAL A 67 13.08 -13.87 33.93
N GLY A 68 12.93 -14.11 32.62
CA GLY A 68 13.83 -13.56 31.59
C GLY A 68 13.93 -12.07 31.75
N THR A 69 15.14 -11.58 31.93
CA THR A 69 15.40 -10.17 32.27
C THR A 69 15.73 -9.33 31.05
N THR A 70 15.94 -9.99 29.90
CA THR A 70 16.40 -9.33 28.67
C THR A 70 15.46 -9.59 27.47
N ALA A 71 15.55 -8.71 26.46
CA ALA A 71 14.80 -8.84 25.21
C ALA A 71 15.14 -10.12 24.46
N GLY A 72 16.40 -10.57 24.52
CA GLY A 72 16.85 -11.82 23.89
C GLY A 72 16.20 -13.06 24.50
N GLU A 73 15.96 -13.04 25.82
CA GLU A 73 15.29 -14.14 26.53
C GLU A 73 13.77 -14.15 26.31
N ALA A 74 13.18 -12.96 26.10
CA ALA A 74 11.73 -12.80 25.91
C ALA A 74 11.29 -12.89 24.44
N MET A 75 12.21 -12.73 23.48
CA MET A 75 11.88 -12.65 22.06
C MET A 75 11.33 -13.96 21.49
N THR A 76 10.45 -13.84 20.51
CA THR A 76 10.10 -14.93 19.59
C THR A 76 11.16 -15.02 18.50
N SER A 77 11.80 -16.17 18.35
CA SER A 77 12.83 -16.46 17.33
C SER A 77 12.52 -17.80 16.64
N PRO A 78 12.74 -17.93 15.32
CA PRO A 78 13.18 -16.87 14.42
C PRO A 78 12.05 -15.86 14.09
N ALA A 79 12.43 -14.61 13.82
CA ALA A 79 11.50 -13.60 13.33
C ALA A 79 11.02 -13.93 11.91
N VAL A 80 9.79 -13.55 11.59
CA VAL A 80 9.28 -13.67 10.22
C VAL A 80 9.74 -12.47 9.41
N THR A 81 10.54 -12.73 8.37
CA THR A 81 11.15 -11.71 7.52
C THR A 81 10.60 -11.71 6.11
N VAL A 82 10.87 -10.65 5.35
CA VAL A 82 10.52 -10.51 3.93
C VAL A 82 11.62 -9.72 3.21
N SER A 83 11.81 -10.00 1.91
CA SER A 83 12.70 -9.21 1.05
C SER A 83 12.09 -7.84 0.74
N PRO A 84 12.88 -6.77 0.60
CA PRO A 84 12.40 -5.46 0.13
C PRO A 84 11.79 -5.53 -1.27
N HIS A 85 12.23 -6.47 -2.09
CA HIS A 85 11.77 -6.66 -3.46
C HIS A 85 10.52 -7.53 -3.59
N ALA A 86 10.04 -8.13 -2.50
CA ALA A 86 8.80 -8.90 -2.49
C ALA A 86 7.59 -8.03 -2.85
N THR A 87 6.58 -8.64 -3.46
CA THR A 87 5.31 -7.98 -3.73
C THR A 87 4.47 -7.84 -2.46
N LEU A 88 3.54 -6.88 -2.44
CA LEU A 88 2.61 -6.72 -1.30
C LEU A 88 1.76 -7.97 -1.08
N THR A 89 1.39 -8.66 -2.16
CA THR A 89 0.64 -9.92 -2.10
C THR A 89 1.44 -11.03 -1.42
N GLU A 90 2.73 -11.16 -1.72
CA GLU A 90 3.62 -12.13 -1.06
C GLU A 90 3.78 -11.81 0.43
N ALA A 91 3.95 -10.53 0.78
CA ALA A 91 4.02 -10.09 2.17
C ALA A 91 2.72 -10.40 2.93
N ALA A 92 1.55 -10.11 2.33
CA ALA A 92 0.24 -10.41 2.90
C ALA A 92 0.05 -11.91 3.15
N ARG A 93 0.36 -12.75 2.15
CA ARG A 93 0.29 -14.23 2.29
C ARG A 93 1.21 -14.73 3.39
N ARG A 94 2.42 -14.19 3.51
CA ARG A 94 3.38 -14.57 4.55
C ARG A 94 2.89 -14.17 5.95
N MET A 95 2.31 -12.97 6.10
CA MET A 95 1.67 -12.55 7.35
C MET A 95 0.53 -13.49 7.75
N GLN A 96 -0.32 -13.86 6.79
CA GLN A 96 -1.45 -14.78 7.02
C GLN A 96 -0.97 -16.18 7.41
N ALA A 97 -0.06 -16.76 6.63
CA ALA A 97 0.46 -18.10 6.85
C ALA A 97 1.19 -18.27 8.20
N ARG A 98 1.81 -17.21 8.71
CA ARG A 98 2.54 -17.21 9.97
C ARG A 98 1.74 -16.60 11.14
N GLY A 99 0.51 -16.17 10.92
CA GLY A 99 -0.34 -15.57 11.95
C GLY A 99 0.19 -14.24 12.52
N VAL A 100 1.07 -13.54 11.78
CA VAL A 100 1.70 -12.29 12.24
C VAL A 100 1.04 -11.06 11.62
N LYS A 101 1.16 -9.92 12.31
CA LYS A 101 0.60 -8.64 11.85
C LYS A 101 1.64 -7.75 11.14
N ARG A 102 2.91 -8.14 11.17
CA ARG A 102 4.04 -7.41 10.56
C ARG A 102 5.17 -8.34 10.20
N LEU A 103 6.02 -7.92 9.27
CA LEU A 103 7.21 -8.61 8.84
C LEU A 103 8.40 -7.67 8.98
N LEU A 104 9.56 -8.23 9.33
CA LEU A 104 10.81 -7.49 9.29
C LEU A 104 11.36 -7.55 7.87
N VAL A 105 11.72 -6.39 7.32
CA VAL A 105 12.31 -6.31 5.99
C VAL A 105 13.81 -6.41 6.13
N VAL A 106 14.40 -7.41 5.49
CA VAL A 106 15.83 -7.69 5.59
C VAL A 106 16.51 -7.67 4.23
N ALA A 107 17.71 -7.13 4.18
CA ALA A 107 18.60 -7.26 3.03
C ALA A 107 19.07 -8.70 2.89
N ASP A 108 19.69 -9.05 1.76
CA ASP A 108 20.25 -10.40 1.50
C ASP A 108 21.32 -10.81 2.54
N SER A 109 21.96 -9.84 3.16
CA SER A 109 22.89 -10.05 4.29
C SER A 109 22.22 -10.41 5.62
N GLY A 110 20.88 -10.43 5.68
CA GLY A 110 20.11 -10.64 6.91
C GLY A 110 19.99 -9.39 7.79
N ARG A 111 20.54 -8.22 7.36
CA ARG A 111 20.42 -6.96 8.09
C ARG A 111 19.01 -6.40 8.00
N LEU A 112 18.50 -5.89 9.12
CA LEU A 112 17.24 -5.17 9.17
C LEU A 112 17.35 -3.86 8.37
N ILE A 113 16.43 -3.63 7.45
CA ILE A 113 16.33 -2.40 6.65
C ILE A 113 14.97 -1.71 6.77
N GLY A 114 13.98 -2.37 7.37
CA GLY A 114 12.67 -1.81 7.57
C GLY A 114 11.70 -2.77 8.26
N ILE A 115 10.48 -2.31 8.42
CA ILE A 115 9.35 -3.10 8.92
C ILE A 115 8.12 -2.79 8.09
N VAL A 116 7.29 -3.79 7.81
CA VAL A 116 6.03 -3.64 7.09
C VAL A 116 4.90 -4.29 7.89
N SER A 117 3.80 -3.58 8.05
CA SER A 117 2.58 -4.06 8.74
C SER A 117 1.43 -4.29 7.74
N ARG A 118 0.34 -4.90 8.20
CA ARG A 118 -0.89 -5.04 7.39
C ARG A 118 -1.45 -3.69 6.95
N ALA A 119 -1.34 -2.65 7.80
CA ALA A 119 -1.79 -1.30 7.45
C ALA A 119 -0.96 -0.70 6.31
N ASP A 120 0.35 -0.95 6.28
CA ASP A 120 1.23 -0.46 5.23
C ASP A 120 0.93 -1.14 3.89
N LEU A 121 0.55 -2.43 3.89
CA LEU A 121 0.13 -3.15 2.68
C LEU A 121 -1.18 -2.61 2.09
N LEU A 122 -2.03 -2.00 2.92
CA LEU A 122 -3.28 -1.39 2.48
C LEU A 122 -3.11 0.07 2.03
N ARG A 123 -2.01 0.72 2.41
CA ARG A 123 -1.76 2.14 2.10
C ARG A 123 -1.85 2.47 0.60
N PRO A 124 -1.31 1.67 -0.33
CA PRO A 124 -1.46 1.91 -1.76
C PRO A 124 -2.89 1.73 -2.28
N LEU A 125 -3.74 0.98 -1.54
CA LEU A 125 -5.15 0.80 -1.86
C LEU A 125 -6.02 1.95 -1.32
N VAL A 126 -5.48 2.75 -0.37
CA VAL A 126 -6.13 3.93 0.22
C VAL A 126 -5.40 5.16 -0.31
N ARG A 127 -5.43 5.35 -1.63
CA ARG A 127 -4.92 6.56 -2.25
C ARG A 127 -5.85 7.72 -1.86
N PRO A 128 -5.34 8.85 -1.33
CA PRO A 128 -6.17 10.00 -1.00
C PRO A 128 -6.96 10.48 -2.22
N ASP A 129 -8.23 10.77 -2.04
CA ASP A 129 -9.13 11.22 -3.11
C ASP A 129 -8.60 12.46 -3.83
N GLU A 130 -7.89 13.34 -3.11
CA GLU A 130 -7.24 14.54 -3.67
C GLU A 130 -6.13 14.20 -4.67
N HIS A 131 -5.40 13.11 -4.46
CA HIS A 131 -4.37 12.65 -5.41
C HIS A 131 -5.00 12.06 -6.65
N ILE A 132 -6.08 11.27 -6.48
CA ILE A 132 -6.84 10.70 -7.59
C ILE A 132 -7.46 11.84 -8.43
N SER A 133 -8.07 12.85 -7.77
CA SER A 133 -8.65 14.02 -8.46
C SER A 133 -7.63 14.74 -9.31
N ARG A 134 -6.46 15.03 -8.74
CA ARG A 134 -5.36 15.71 -9.45
C ARG A 134 -4.90 14.92 -10.68
N ASP A 135 -4.68 13.62 -10.54
CA ASP A 135 -4.23 12.77 -11.65
C ASP A 135 -5.28 12.67 -12.76
N VAL A 136 -6.58 12.62 -12.39
CA VAL A 136 -7.68 12.66 -13.35
C VAL A 136 -7.68 13.99 -14.09
N GLU A 137 -7.60 15.12 -13.39
CA GLU A 137 -7.58 16.46 -13.96
C GLU A 137 -6.38 16.64 -14.90
N GLU A 138 -5.17 16.25 -14.46
CA GLU A 138 -3.95 16.31 -15.27
C GLU A 138 -4.04 15.42 -16.53
N MET A 139 -4.64 14.25 -16.41
CA MET A 139 -4.87 13.35 -17.54
C MET A 139 -5.85 13.94 -18.54
N LEU A 140 -6.96 14.56 -18.08
CA LEU A 140 -7.94 15.22 -18.94
C LEU A 140 -7.31 16.38 -19.73
N GLU A 141 -6.52 17.22 -19.06
CA GLU A 141 -5.87 18.36 -19.68
C GLU A 141 -4.79 17.93 -20.69
N ARG A 142 -3.87 17.05 -20.28
CA ARG A 142 -2.68 16.75 -21.08
C ARG A 142 -2.89 15.75 -22.19
N LYS A 143 -3.72 14.72 -21.97
CA LYS A 143 -3.90 13.62 -22.95
C LYS A 143 -5.07 13.81 -23.88
N LEU A 144 -6.13 14.47 -23.43
CA LEU A 144 -7.36 14.57 -24.17
C LEU A 144 -7.71 15.98 -24.59
N LEU A 145 -6.92 16.98 -24.19
CA LEU A 145 -7.16 18.41 -24.45
C LEU A 145 -8.60 18.83 -24.10
N VAL A 146 -9.19 18.19 -23.08
CA VAL A 146 -10.52 18.52 -22.58
C VAL A 146 -10.41 19.77 -21.73
N ASP A 147 -11.17 20.79 -22.03
CA ASP A 147 -11.23 22.01 -21.23
C ASP A 147 -11.70 21.71 -19.80
N PRO A 148 -10.87 21.99 -18.77
CA PRO A 148 -11.23 21.75 -17.37
C PRO A 148 -12.48 22.51 -16.92
N ALA A 149 -12.82 23.62 -17.59
CA ALA A 149 -14.04 24.37 -17.32
C ALA A 149 -15.31 23.60 -17.72
N ARG A 150 -15.20 22.67 -18.67
CA ARG A 150 -16.33 21.91 -19.21
C ARG A 150 -16.59 20.60 -18.51
N VAL A 151 -15.56 19.98 -17.88
CA VAL A 151 -15.66 18.68 -17.19
C VAL A 151 -15.23 18.85 -15.74
N LYS A 152 -16.14 18.58 -14.82
CA LYS A 152 -15.88 18.62 -13.39
C LYS A 152 -15.63 17.21 -12.86
N VAL A 153 -14.57 17.06 -12.09
CA VAL A 153 -14.15 15.83 -11.43
C VAL A 153 -14.48 15.92 -9.94
N ARG A 154 -15.07 14.89 -9.39
CA ARG A 154 -15.24 14.73 -7.95
C ARG A 154 -14.87 13.31 -7.55
N VAL A 155 -14.07 13.16 -6.50
CA VAL A 155 -13.67 11.87 -6.00
C VAL A 155 -14.13 11.69 -4.56
N ARG A 156 -14.70 10.53 -4.25
CA ARG A 156 -15.06 10.12 -2.88
C ARG A 156 -14.83 8.63 -2.69
N GLY A 157 -13.91 8.27 -1.79
CA GLY A 157 -13.59 6.86 -1.51
C GLY A 157 -13.13 6.11 -2.76
N GLY A 158 -12.37 6.75 -3.65
CA GLY A 158 -11.92 6.20 -4.93
C GLY A 158 -13.01 6.13 -6.01
N ILE A 159 -14.24 6.58 -5.73
CA ILE A 159 -15.30 6.69 -6.75
C ILE A 159 -15.16 8.05 -7.43
N VAL A 160 -14.86 8.02 -8.74
CA VAL A 160 -14.70 9.22 -9.57
C VAL A 160 -16.02 9.53 -10.25
N THR A 161 -16.59 10.70 -9.97
CA THR A 161 -17.79 11.22 -10.64
C THR A 161 -17.39 12.27 -11.66
N LEU A 162 -17.69 12.03 -12.94
CA LEU A 162 -17.47 12.96 -14.05
C LEU A 162 -18.80 13.63 -14.42
N THR A 163 -18.84 14.96 -14.38
CA THR A 163 -20.02 15.76 -14.75
C THR A 163 -19.62 16.87 -15.72
N GLY A 164 -20.57 17.34 -16.52
CA GLY A 164 -20.35 18.42 -17.49
C GLY A 164 -20.61 17.97 -18.92
N GLN A 165 -19.86 18.54 -19.87
CA GLN A 165 -20.15 18.35 -21.29
C GLN A 165 -18.86 18.12 -22.09
N VAL A 166 -18.86 17.13 -22.98
CA VAL A 166 -17.81 16.87 -23.95
C VAL A 166 -18.29 17.20 -25.35
N GLU A 167 -17.37 17.44 -26.27
CA GLU A 167 -17.71 17.81 -27.63
C GLU A 167 -18.40 16.66 -28.38
N ARG A 168 -17.94 15.43 -28.23
CA ARG A 168 -18.38 14.27 -28.97
C ARG A 168 -18.81 13.12 -28.04
N ARG A 169 -19.88 12.42 -28.44
CA ARG A 169 -20.36 11.24 -27.71
C ARG A 169 -19.32 10.14 -27.61
N SER A 170 -18.53 9.93 -28.67
CA SER A 170 -17.45 8.92 -28.71
C SER A 170 -16.35 9.13 -27.67
N LEU A 171 -16.16 10.35 -27.14
CA LEU A 171 -15.19 10.64 -26.09
C LEU A 171 -15.59 10.08 -24.72
N ARG A 172 -16.87 9.88 -24.45
CA ARG A 172 -17.36 9.41 -23.14
C ARG A 172 -16.77 8.04 -22.73
N PRO A 173 -16.84 6.98 -23.55
CA PRO A 173 -16.26 5.68 -23.19
C PRO A 173 -14.74 5.73 -23.09
N ILE A 174 -14.08 6.57 -23.88
CA ILE A 174 -12.61 6.76 -23.82
C ILE A 174 -12.21 7.38 -22.48
N LEU A 175 -12.92 8.44 -22.08
CA LEU A 175 -12.72 9.10 -20.78
C LEU A 175 -12.90 8.13 -19.62
N VAL A 176 -13.99 7.38 -19.62
CA VAL A 176 -14.26 6.38 -18.56
C VAL A 176 -13.15 5.36 -18.48
N HIS A 177 -12.70 4.80 -19.61
CA HIS A 177 -11.65 3.80 -19.64
C HIS A 177 -10.29 4.33 -19.12
N LEU A 178 -9.92 5.54 -19.52
CA LEU A 178 -8.68 6.17 -19.07
C LEU A 178 -8.73 6.51 -17.58
N VAL A 179 -9.83 7.03 -17.07
CA VAL A 179 -10.02 7.34 -15.64
C VAL A 179 -10.02 6.06 -14.81
N ASP A 180 -10.67 5.00 -15.28
CA ASP A 180 -10.71 3.69 -14.62
C ASP A 180 -9.32 3.04 -14.49
N SER A 181 -8.39 3.40 -15.40
CA SER A 181 -7.01 2.92 -15.37
C SER A 181 -6.10 3.64 -14.35
N ILE A 182 -6.57 4.72 -13.72
CA ILE A 182 -5.80 5.47 -12.72
C ILE A 182 -5.75 4.69 -11.41
N GLU A 183 -4.56 4.59 -10.85
CA GLU A 183 -4.34 3.89 -9.57
C GLU A 183 -5.17 4.53 -8.44
N GLY A 184 -5.90 3.69 -7.70
CA GLY A 184 -6.78 4.13 -6.61
C GLY A 184 -8.23 4.37 -7.02
N VAL A 185 -8.54 4.38 -8.32
CA VAL A 185 -9.94 4.44 -8.80
C VAL A 185 -10.60 3.09 -8.57
N VAL A 186 -11.71 3.11 -7.84
CA VAL A 186 -12.55 1.94 -7.54
C VAL A 186 -13.67 1.81 -8.57
N ARG A 187 -14.20 2.94 -9.01
CA ARG A 187 -15.31 3.03 -9.98
C ARG A 187 -15.42 4.42 -10.57
N VAL A 188 -15.89 4.51 -11.84
CA VAL A 188 -16.19 5.75 -12.53
C VAL A 188 -17.69 5.89 -12.73
N GLU A 189 -18.27 6.99 -12.24
CA GLU A 189 -19.65 7.41 -12.48
C GLU A 189 -19.68 8.51 -13.54
N ASN A 190 -20.21 8.18 -14.72
CA ASN A 190 -20.21 9.06 -15.88
C ASN A 190 -21.55 9.74 -16.08
N TRP A 191 -21.62 11.02 -15.76
CA TRP A 191 -22.77 11.92 -15.96
C TRP A 191 -22.47 13.00 -17.02
N LEU A 192 -21.52 12.72 -17.92
CA LEU A 192 -21.18 13.64 -19.01
C LEU A 192 -22.30 13.68 -20.06
N THR A 193 -22.63 14.88 -20.51
CA THR A 193 -23.42 15.14 -21.71
C THR A 193 -22.49 15.35 -22.91
N PHE A 194 -23.03 15.47 -24.11
CA PHE A 194 -22.25 15.71 -25.34
C PHE A 194 -22.95 16.74 -26.23
N GLU A 195 -22.16 17.44 -27.05
CA GLU A 195 -22.69 18.41 -28.03
C GLU A 195 -23.06 17.71 -29.35
N LEU A 196 -22.22 16.81 -29.84
CA LEU A 196 -22.38 16.12 -31.12
C LEU A 196 -22.46 14.61 -30.91
N ASP A 197 -23.49 13.98 -31.46
CA ASP A 197 -23.56 12.51 -31.57
C ASP A 197 -22.86 12.05 -32.85
N ASP A 198 -21.60 11.66 -32.73
CA ASP A 198 -20.76 11.16 -33.81
C ASP A 198 -20.77 9.65 -33.93
N THR A 199 -21.59 8.94 -33.13
CA THR A 199 -21.67 7.47 -33.15
C THR A 199 -22.59 6.93 -34.26
N GLY A 200 -23.37 7.82 -34.92
CA GLY A 200 -24.35 7.47 -35.95
C GLY A 200 -23.88 7.61 -37.41
N VAL A 201 -22.60 7.96 -37.65
CA VAL A 201 -22.14 8.12 -39.07
C VAL A 201 -21.77 6.74 -39.63
N GLN A 202 -22.74 6.13 -40.33
CA GLN A 202 -22.41 5.06 -41.26
C GLN A 202 -21.55 5.63 -42.39
N PRO A 203 -20.41 4.98 -42.74
CA PRO A 203 -19.63 5.37 -43.91
C PRO A 203 -20.54 5.24 -45.13
N SER A 204 -20.78 6.33 -45.85
CA SER A 204 -21.49 6.37 -47.11
C SER A 204 -20.83 5.36 -48.05
N ARG A 205 -21.53 4.29 -48.42
CA ARG A 205 -21.12 3.40 -49.51
C ARG A 205 -21.06 4.26 -50.76
N SER A 206 -19.86 4.58 -51.22
CA SER A 206 -19.62 5.15 -52.54
C SER A 206 -20.18 4.21 -53.56
N ASN A 207 -21.23 4.64 -54.21
CA ASN A 207 -21.84 3.99 -55.33
C ASN A 207 -20.84 4.00 -56.51
N ARG A 208 -20.10 2.91 -56.71
CA ARG A 208 -19.46 2.66 -57.99
C ARG A 208 -20.52 2.10 -58.92
N GLN A 209 -21.20 2.98 -59.63
CA GLN A 209 -21.83 2.63 -60.89
C GLN A 209 -20.85 2.94 -62.03
N GLN A 210 -20.50 1.94 -62.72
CA GLN A 210 -20.36 1.75 -64.16
C GLN A 210 -19.94 2.94 -65.04
N ILE A 211 -18.81 2.84 -65.72
CA ILE A 211 -18.83 2.57 -67.19
C ILE A 211 -17.57 1.78 -67.52
#